data_7fe82aaed6fa1dd150c4c30cb64e09a3
#
_entry.id   7fe82aaed6fa1dd150c4c30cb64e09a3
#
_cell.length_a   1.000
_cell.length_b   1.000
_cell.length_c   1.000
_cell.angle_alpha   90.00
_cell.angle_beta   90.00
_cell.angle_gamma   90.00
#
_symmetry.space_group_name_H-M   'P 1'
#
loop_
_entity.id
_entity.type
_entity.pdbx_description
1 polymer ?
#
loop_
_entity_poly.entity_id
_entity_poly.type
_entity_poly.pdbx_seq_one_letter_code
_entity_poly.pdbx_strand_id
1 'polypeptide(L)'
;MRKLAVIMLAMALVCTQGLAQKQSQAQSSSQKQAKLEREIAILDLQLKENAGKVRSANTALKLTRKKISTRKSLVKESEAQISILDRRIHEKDRKIDSLQRRYELISNNYEKLVRTAYKNRDTRIWYMYLLSSEGLTQGLRRFGYLRTMAGSLNAQAIEIKDTRAKIEEEKASLERLREEAGVLRSTRLGELKKLQADETQSAQLVASLNKDKARYQKELAAKKKQVAALKAEMHKMVKKSTSKPKTAVDEKLDKEFASNMGKLPWPADGPVVDSFGKHYHPVYKNVEMPFNNGVNIALSKDTAVKAVFEGTVSNVVVIPGYNQCVLVQHGGYFTFYCKLASVNVKAGDKVKTGQVLGRVDTIAGETQLHFELWEGKNPQNPEFWLK
;
A
#
# COMPACT_ATOMS: atom_id res chain seq x y z
N MET A 1 -0.28 -47.12 -1.80
CA MET A 1 -0.63 -46.20 -0.67
C MET A 1 0.36 -45.06 -0.47
N ARG A 2 1.69 -45.26 -0.46
CA ARG A 2 2.68 -44.14 -0.28
C ARG A 2 2.64 -43.05 -1.38
N LYS A 3 2.39 -43.38 -2.65
CA LYS A 3 2.32 -42.42 -3.75
C LYS A 3 1.07 -41.51 -3.69
N LEU A 4 -0.06 -41.99 -3.21
CA LEU A 4 -1.28 -41.19 -3.02
C LEU A 4 -1.15 -40.19 -1.84
N ALA A 5 -0.46 -40.61 -0.77
CA ALA A 5 -0.19 -39.71 0.38
C ALA A 5 0.72 -38.51 0.01
N VAL A 6 1.71 -38.76 -0.87
CA VAL A 6 2.62 -37.69 -1.34
C VAL A 6 1.88 -36.68 -2.26
N ILE A 7 0.95 -37.16 -3.09
CA ILE A 7 0.15 -36.29 -3.98
C ILE A 7 -0.84 -35.46 -3.15
N MET A 8 -1.44 -36.02 -2.11
CA MET A 8 -2.33 -35.28 -1.19
C MET A 8 -1.57 -34.23 -0.37
N LEU A 9 -0.35 -34.55 0.08
CA LEU A 9 0.51 -33.63 0.80
C LEU A 9 0.96 -32.46 -0.10
N ALA A 10 1.30 -32.75 -1.37
CA ALA A 10 1.68 -31.72 -2.35
C ALA A 10 0.50 -30.80 -2.71
N MET A 11 -0.73 -31.35 -2.87
CA MET A 11 -1.92 -30.51 -3.08
C MET A 11 -2.26 -29.65 -1.86
N ALA A 12 -2.10 -30.14 -0.65
CA ALA A 12 -2.31 -29.35 0.57
C ALA A 12 -1.30 -28.19 0.67
N LEU A 13 -0.04 -28.42 0.30
CA LEU A 13 1.01 -27.37 0.30
C LEU A 13 0.73 -26.27 -0.75
N VAL A 14 0.26 -26.62 -1.93
CA VAL A 14 -0.10 -25.65 -2.98
C VAL A 14 -1.32 -24.82 -2.58
N CYS A 15 -2.32 -25.41 -1.92
CA CYS A 15 -3.48 -24.69 -1.40
C CYS A 15 -3.10 -23.70 -0.28
N THR A 16 -2.19 -24.06 0.62
CA THR A 16 -1.76 -23.17 1.70
C THR A 16 -0.91 -22.00 1.18
N GLN A 17 -0.06 -22.22 0.18
CA GLN A 17 0.71 -21.15 -0.48
C GLN A 17 -0.19 -20.18 -1.24
N GLY A 18 -1.23 -20.66 -1.91
CA GLY A 18 -2.21 -19.80 -2.60
C GLY A 18 -3.02 -18.91 -1.65
N LEU A 19 -3.38 -19.41 -0.46
CA LEU A 19 -4.08 -18.64 0.58
C LEU A 19 -3.16 -17.59 1.24
N ALA A 20 -1.92 -17.95 1.55
CA ALA A 20 -0.93 -17.03 2.11
C ALA A 20 -0.59 -15.89 1.13
N GLN A 21 -0.47 -16.17 -0.16
CA GLN A 21 -0.20 -15.18 -1.19
C GLN A 21 -1.40 -14.22 -1.41
N LYS A 22 -2.63 -14.73 -1.33
CA LYS A 22 -3.85 -13.89 -1.39
C LYS A 22 -4.01 -13.00 -0.15
N GLN A 23 -3.65 -13.47 1.04
CA GLN A 23 -3.65 -12.66 2.26
C GLN A 23 -2.57 -11.56 2.23
N SER A 24 -1.37 -11.86 1.73
CA SER A 24 -0.29 -10.88 1.61
C SER A 24 -0.63 -9.76 0.62
N GLN A 25 -1.30 -10.06 -0.49
CA GLN A 25 -1.77 -9.05 -1.45
C GLN A 25 -2.85 -8.13 -0.86
N ALA A 26 -3.81 -8.65 -0.12
CA ALA A 26 -4.85 -7.85 0.52
C ALA A 26 -4.26 -6.93 1.61
N GLN A 27 -3.32 -7.42 2.42
CA GLN A 27 -2.60 -6.61 3.41
C GLN A 27 -1.76 -5.50 2.76
N SER A 28 -1.05 -5.80 1.65
CA SER A 28 -0.25 -4.79 0.94
C SER A 28 -1.11 -3.69 0.32
N SER A 29 -2.30 -4.02 -0.17
CA SER A 29 -3.25 -3.07 -0.74
C SER A 29 -3.86 -2.15 0.33
N SER A 30 -4.25 -2.69 1.48
CA SER A 30 -4.73 -1.92 2.62
C SER A 30 -3.66 -0.96 3.16
N GLN A 31 -2.40 -1.39 3.25
CA GLN A 31 -1.28 -0.54 3.65
C GLN A 31 -1.04 0.60 2.66
N LYS A 32 -1.15 0.34 1.34
CA LYS A 32 -1.05 1.37 0.30
C LYS A 32 -2.16 2.42 0.42
N GLN A 33 -3.40 1.99 0.64
CA GLN A 33 -4.51 2.92 0.85
C GLN A 33 -4.28 3.81 2.07
N ALA A 34 -3.95 3.23 3.21
CA ALA A 34 -3.66 3.97 4.44
C ALA A 34 -2.51 4.98 4.26
N LYS A 35 -1.47 4.63 3.47
CA LYS A 35 -0.40 5.56 3.12
C LYS A 35 -0.91 6.74 2.28
N LEU A 36 -1.68 6.48 1.22
CA LEU A 36 -2.23 7.52 0.35
C LEU A 36 -3.19 8.46 1.11
N GLU A 37 -4.01 7.93 2.01
CA GLU A 37 -4.90 8.72 2.87
C GLU A 37 -4.12 9.64 3.82
N ARG A 38 -3.02 9.15 4.44
CA ARG A 38 -2.13 9.97 5.26
C ARG A 38 -1.47 11.08 4.45
N GLU A 39 -0.99 10.78 3.25
CA GLU A 39 -0.42 11.78 2.35
C GLU A 39 -1.44 12.87 1.99
N ILE A 40 -2.69 12.51 1.69
CA ILE A 40 -3.77 13.46 1.44
C ILE A 40 -4.02 14.34 2.67
N ALA A 41 -4.08 13.75 3.87
CA ALA A 41 -4.28 14.50 5.11
C ALA A 41 -3.17 15.52 5.38
N ILE A 42 -1.90 15.17 5.13
CA ILE A 42 -0.77 16.11 5.24
C ILE A 42 -0.92 17.27 4.23
N LEU A 43 -1.30 16.96 2.99
CA LEU A 43 -1.50 17.98 1.95
C LEU A 43 -2.67 18.92 2.28
N ASP A 44 -3.77 18.38 2.83
CA ASP A 44 -4.92 19.17 3.30
C ASP A 44 -4.55 20.09 4.46
N LEU A 45 -3.77 19.59 5.42
CA LEU A 45 -3.27 20.41 6.53
C LEU A 45 -2.42 21.58 6.01
N GLN A 46 -1.48 21.32 5.12
CA GLN A 46 -0.63 22.35 4.53
C GLN A 46 -1.41 23.37 3.69
N LEU A 47 -2.42 22.93 2.94
CA LEU A 47 -3.30 23.84 2.20
C LEU A 47 -4.09 24.73 3.13
N LYS A 48 -4.58 24.22 4.26
CA LYS A 48 -5.31 24.97 5.28
C LYS A 48 -4.41 25.99 5.98
N GLU A 49 -3.19 25.63 6.37
CA GLU A 49 -2.21 26.51 6.98
C GLU A 49 -1.76 27.64 6.04
N ASN A 50 -1.71 27.38 4.74
CA ASN A 50 -1.33 28.36 3.72
C ASN A 50 -2.48 29.27 3.28
N ALA A 51 -3.74 28.92 3.53
CA ALA A 51 -4.91 29.72 3.13
C ALA A 51 -4.95 31.12 3.78
N GLY A 52 -4.36 31.29 4.98
CA GLY A 52 -4.29 32.58 5.69
C GLY A 52 -3.06 33.44 5.37
N LYS A 53 -2.10 32.94 4.61
CA LYS A 53 -0.84 33.67 4.30
C LYS A 53 -0.68 33.78 2.79
N VAL A 54 -1.10 34.92 2.23
CA VAL A 54 -1.08 35.30 0.80
C VAL A 54 0.36 35.29 0.23
N ARG A 55 1.10 34.20 0.30
CA ARG A 55 2.46 34.20 -0.24
C ARG A 55 2.73 33.33 -1.46
N SER A 56 1.90 32.34 -1.78
CA SER A 56 2.17 31.62 -3.03
C SER A 56 0.98 30.79 -3.52
N ALA A 57 0.15 31.38 -4.38
CA ALA A 57 -0.83 30.61 -5.19
C ALA A 57 -0.15 29.46 -5.96
N ASN A 58 1.15 29.59 -6.22
CA ASN A 58 1.97 28.57 -6.86
C ASN A 58 2.22 27.36 -5.94
N THR A 59 2.49 27.59 -4.65
CA THR A 59 2.62 26.53 -3.66
C THR A 59 1.29 25.83 -3.45
N ALA A 60 0.20 26.59 -3.30
CA ALA A 60 -1.14 26.00 -3.20
C ALA A 60 -1.47 25.13 -4.42
N LEU A 61 -1.16 25.60 -5.64
CA LEU A 61 -1.35 24.84 -6.87
C LEU A 61 -0.52 23.54 -6.88
N LYS A 62 0.73 23.61 -6.44
CA LYS A 62 1.62 22.45 -6.34
C LYS A 62 1.07 21.39 -5.39
N LEU A 63 0.69 21.81 -4.19
CA LEU A 63 0.09 20.92 -3.18
C LEU A 63 -1.23 20.33 -3.67
N THR A 64 -2.11 21.15 -4.27
CA THR A 64 -3.38 20.69 -4.84
C THR A 64 -3.16 19.68 -5.96
N ARG A 65 -2.21 19.91 -6.86
CA ARG A 65 -1.88 18.93 -7.93
C ARG A 65 -1.32 17.62 -7.38
N LYS A 66 -0.44 17.70 -6.37
CA LYS A 66 0.05 16.48 -5.71
C LYS A 66 -1.11 15.73 -5.04
N LYS A 67 -1.99 16.44 -4.33
CA LYS A 67 -3.20 15.88 -3.72
C LYS A 67 -4.10 15.20 -4.77
N ILE A 68 -4.34 15.84 -5.93
CA ILE A 68 -5.07 15.26 -7.05
C ILE A 68 -4.40 13.96 -7.53
N SER A 69 -3.09 13.97 -7.74
CA SER A 69 -2.33 12.78 -8.15
C SER A 69 -2.46 11.64 -7.13
N THR A 70 -2.27 11.95 -5.84
CA THR A 70 -2.39 10.96 -4.76
C THR A 70 -3.81 10.40 -4.67
N ARG A 71 -4.84 11.28 -4.80
CA ARG A 71 -6.25 10.87 -4.78
C ARG A 71 -6.62 10.01 -6.00
N LYS A 72 -6.07 10.30 -7.20
CA LYS A 72 -6.21 9.43 -8.38
C LYS A 72 -5.63 8.04 -8.14
N SER A 73 -4.48 7.96 -7.48
CA SER A 73 -3.88 6.69 -7.10
C SER A 73 -4.74 5.93 -6.08
N LEU A 74 -5.33 6.62 -5.10
CA LEU A 74 -6.25 6.03 -4.13
C LEU A 74 -7.50 5.46 -4.80
N VAL A 75 -8.12 6.20 -5.73
CA VAL A 75 -9.28 5.73 -6.51
C VAL A 75 -8.92 4.49 -7.32
N LYS A 76 -7.78 4.51 -8.01
CA LYS A 76 -7.31 3.35 -8.79
C LYS A 76 -7.07 2.11 -7.91
N GLU A 77 -6.49 2.28 -6.74
CA GLU A 77 -6.28 1.17 -5.79
C GLU A 77 -7.62 0.61 -5.29
N SER A 78 -8.58 1.49 -4.96
CA SER A 78 -9.94 1.07 -4.58
C SER A 78 -10.65 0.31 -5.71
N GLU A 79 -10.49 0.73 -6.96
CA GLU A 79 -11.04 0.02 -8.14
C GLU A 79 -10.45 -1.37 -8.31
N ALA A 80 -9.15 -1.53 -8.10
CA ALA A 80 -8.50 -2.83 -8.12
C ALA A 80 -9.02 -3.76 -7.02
N GLN A 81 -9.23 -3.25 -5.81
CA GLN A 81 -9.80 -4.02 -4.70
C GLN A 81 -11.26 -4.43 -4.96
N ILE A 82 -12.09 -3.51 -5.46
CA ILE A 82 -13.46 -3.82 -5.86
C ILE A 82 -13.48 -4.94 -6.90
N SER A 83 -12.62 -4.88 -7.92
CA SER A 83 -12.51 -5.94 -8.93
C SER A 83 -12.13 -7.32 -8.34
N ILE A 84 -11.28 -7.34 -7.31
CA ILE A 84 -10.93 -8.57 -6.59
C ILE A 84 -12.13 -9.10 -5.81
N LEU A 85 -12.85 -8.23 -5.09
CA LEU A 85 -14.04 -8.61 -4.34
C LEU A 85 -15.15 -9.13 -5.27
N ASP A 86 -15.39 -8.46 -6.40
CA ASP A 86 -16.38 -8.89 -7.39
C ASP A 86 -16.07 -10.30 -7.92
N ARG A 87 -14.80 -10.60 -8.23
CA ARG A 87 -14.41 -11.95 -8.63
C ARG A 87 -14.69 -12.99 -7.53
N ARG A 88 -14.37 -12.67 -6.27
CA ARG A 88 -14.65 -13.55 -5.12
C ARG A 88 -16.15 -13.76 -4.92
N ILE A 89 -16.95 -12.72 -5.08
CA ILE A 89 -18.42 -12.79 -5.03
C ILE A 89 -18.92 -13.77 -6.10
N HIS A 90 -18.49 -13.63 -7.36
CA HIS A 90 -18.87 -14.54 -8.43
C HIS A 90 -18.38 -15.99 -8.23
N GLU A 91 -17.21 -16.20 -7.63
CA GLU A 91 -16.72 -17.53 -7.27
C GLU A 91 -17.61 -18.16 -6.18
N LYS A 92 -18.01 -17.39 -5.18
CA LYS A 92 -18.92 -17.82 -4.10
C LYS A 92 -20.32 -18.14 -4.63
N ASP A 93 -20.89 -17.28 -5.48
CA ASP A 93 -22.19 -17.51 -6.12
C ASP A 93 -22.17 -18.85 -6.88
N ARG A 94 -21.17 -19.08 -7.75
CA ARG A 94 -21.02 -20.36 -8.48
C ARG A 94 -20.88 -21.56 -7.56
N LYS A 95 -20.18 -21.42 -6.43
CA LYS A 95 -20.03 -22.50 -5.44
C LYS A 95 -21.35 -22.82 -4.76
N ILE A 96 -22.11 -21.80 -4.38
CA ILE A 96 -23.45 -21.94 -3.80
C ILE A 96 -24.38 -22.66 -4.79
N ASP A 97 -24.41 -22.24 -6.05
CA ASP A 97 -25.21 -22.88 -7.09
C ASP A 97 -24.85 -24.36 -7.29
N SER A 98 -23.56 -24.68 -7.24
CA SER A 98 -23.09 -26.07 -7.33
C SER A 98 -23.55 -26.91 -6.13
N LEU A 99 -23.45 -26.36 -4.91
CA LEU A 99 -23.89 -27.01 -3.69
C LEU A 99 -25.41 -27.18 -3.66
N GLN A 100 -26.17 -26.19 -4.15
CA GLN A 100 -27.63 -26.27 -4.25
C GLN A 100 -28.08 -27.37 -5.21
N ARG A 101 -27.48 -27.45 -6.40
CA ARG A 101 -27.76 -28.56 -7.34
C ARG A 101 -27.45 -29.92 -6.73
N ARG A 102 -26.33 -30.04 -5.99
CA ARG A 102 -25.98 -31.27 -5.28
C ARG A 102 -27.01 -31.59 -4.20
N TYR A 103 -27.38 -30.61 -3.40
CA TYR A 103 -28.41 -30.74 -2.37
C TYR A 103 -29.74 -31.22 -2.93
N GLU A 104 -30.22 -30.66 -4.03
CA GLU A 104 -31.45 -31.06 -4.72
C GLU A 104 -31.37 -32.50 -5.22
N LEU A 105 -30.25 -32.88 -5.84
CA LEU A 105 -30.04 -34.27 -6.32
C LEU A 105 -30.09 -35.26 -5.18
N ILE A 106 -29.36 -35.03 -4.09
CA ILE A 106 -29.32 -35.93 -2.93
C ILE A 106 -30.68 -35.97 -2.25
N SER A 107 -31.35 -34.82 -2.07
CA SER A 107 -32.68 -34.73 -1.45
C SER A 107 -33.73 -35.52 -2.25
N ASN A 108 -33.74 -35.39 -3.58
CA ASN A 108 -34.65 -36.13 -4.44
C ASN A 108 -34.39 -37.61 -4.39
N ASN A 109 -33.14 -38.06 -4.33
CA ASN A 109 -32.78 -39.46 -4.19
C ASN A 109 -33.20 -39.99 -2.82
N TYR A 110 -32.91 -39.25 -1.76
CA TYR A 110 -33.31 -39.60 -0.40
C TYR A 110 -34.84 -39.71 -0.27
N GLU A 111 -35.60 -38.76 -0.82
CA GLU A 111 -37.05 -38.77 -0.82
C GLU A 111 -37.59 -40.07 -1.49
N LYS A 112 -37.06 -40.43 -2.66
CA LYS A 112 -37.45 -41.67 -3.34
C LYS A 112 -37.19 -42.90 -2.48
N LEU A 113 -36.02 -42.97 -1.83
CA LEU A 113 -35.66 -44.05 -0.94
C LEU A 113 -36.58 -44.13 0.29
N VAL A 114 -36.83 -42.99 0.93
CA VAL A 114 -37.77 -42.91 2.07
C VAL A 114 -39.17 -43.30 1.69
N ARG A 115 -39.71 -42.83 0.54
CA ARG A 115 -41.02 -43.22 0.04
C ARG A 115 -41.10 -44.76 -0.22
N THR A 116 -40.04 -45.33 -0.76
CA THR A 116 -39.98 -46.76 -1.00
C THR A 116 -39.91 -47.54 0.33
N ALA A 117 -39.11 -47.12 1.28
CA ALA A 117 -39.03 -47.69 2.61
C ALA A 117 -40.36 -47.57 3.36
N TYR A 118 -41.04 -46.42 3.25
CA TYR A 118 -42.38 -46.21 3.88
C TYR A 118 -43.49 -47.11 3.29
N LYS A 119 -43.52 -47.28 1.96
CA LYS A 119 -44.48 -48.16 1.29
C LYS A 119 -44.31 -49.63 1.76
N ASN A 120 -43.08 -50.01 2.06
CA ASN A 120 -42.72 -51.36 2.49
C ASN A 120 -42.52 -51.46 4.02
N ARG A 121 -43.12 -50.59 4.81
CA ARG A 121 -42.92 -50.48 6.28
C ARG A 121 -43.47 -51.64 7.08
N ASP A 122 -44.36 -52.48 6.49
CA ASP A 122 -44.90 -53.65 7.18
C ASP A 122 -43.78 -54.64 7.43
N THR A 123 -43.46 -54.85 8.70
CA THR A 123 -42.40 -55.78 9.14
C THR A 123 -42.68 -57.19 8.69
N ARG A 124 -43.96 -57.56 8.49
CA ARG A 124 -44.37 -58.90 7.98
C ARG A 124 -43.82 -59.10 6.56
N ILE A 125 -43.87 -58.05 5.70
CA ILE A 125 -43.34 -58.12 4.34
C ILE A 125 -41.81 -58.39 4.35
N TRP A 126 -41.07 -57.78 5.27
CA TRP A 126 -39.64 -57.98 5.41
C TRP A 126 -39.29 -59.40 5.89
N TYR A 127 -40.06 -59.92 6.89
CA TYR A 127 -39.89 -61.32 7.31
C TYR A 127 -40.28 -62.31 6.20
N MET A 128 -41.35 -62.02 5.48
CA MET A 128 -41.74 -62.85 4.33
C MET A 128 -40.69 -62.84 3.23
N TYR A 129 -40.11 -61.68 2.93
CA TYR A 129 -39.04 -61.53 1.93
C TYR A 129 -37.76 -62.29 2.31
N LEU A 130 -37.39 -62.28 3.59
CA LEU A 130 -36.26 -63.07 4.09
C LEU A 130 -36.55 -64.61 4.12
N LEU A 131 -37.72 -64.97 4.62
CA LEU A 131 -38.08 -66.38 4.79
C LEU A 131 -38.51 -67.09 3.48
N SER A 132 -38.93 -66.35 2.46
CA SER A 132 -39.21 -66.86 1.12
C SER A 132 -37.97 -67.13 0.29
N SER A 133 -36.79 -67.17 0.91
CA SER A 133 -35.52 -67.49 0.22
C SER A 133 -35.38 -68.94 0.05
N GLU A 134 -34.97 -69.45 -1.14
CA GLU A 134 -34.78 -70.84 -1.49
C GLU A 134 -33.55 -71.51 -0.79
N GLY A 135 -32.86 -70.77 0.11
CA GLY A 135 -31.71 -71.24 0.87
C GLY A 135 -31.07 -70.18 1.74
N LEU A 136 -30.29 -70.57 2.73
CA LEU A 136 -29.58 -69.70 3.70
C LEU A 136 -28.71 -68.63 3.03
N THR A 137 -28.03 -69.03 1.96
CA THR A 137 -27.14 -68.08 1.21
C THR A 137 -27.94 -66.94 0.59
N GLN A 138 -29.12 -67.22 0.06
CA GLN A 138 -29.99 -66.20 -0.53
C GLN A 138 -30.61 -65.30 0.56
N GLY A 139 -30.99 -65.85 1.71
CA GLY A 139 -31.47 -65.10 2.87
C GLY A 139 -30.42 -64.11 3.41
N LEU A 140 -29.20 -64.59 3.54
CA LEU A 140 -28.08 -63.74 3.95
C LEU A 140 -27.78 -62.58 2.96
N ARG A 141 -27.87 -62.86 1.64
CA ARG A 141 -27.73 -61.78 0.62
C ARG A 141 -28.85 -60.74 0.72
N ARG A 142 -30.10 -61.18 0.91
CA ARG A 142 -31.25 -60.27 1.09
C ARG A 142 -31.13 -59.47 2.37
N PHE A 143 -30.67 -60.02 3.47
CA PHE A 143 -30.37 -59.29 4.70
C PHE A 143 -29.24 -58.27 4.51
N GLY A 144 -28.15 -58.65 3.83
CA GLY A 144 -27.05 -57.79 3.47
C GLY A 144 -27.50 -56.57 2.64
N TYR A 145 -28.41 -56.81 1.67
CA TYR A 145 -29.00 -55.74 0.87
C TYR A 145 -29.81 -54.73 1.73
N LEU A 146 -30.65 -55.21 2.64
CA LEU A 146 -31.43 -54.39 3.55
C LEU A 146 -30.56 -53.56 4.48
N ARG A 147 -29.49 -54.15 5.03
CA ARG A 147 -28.52 -53.46 5.87
C ARG A 147 -27.80 -52.38 5.09
N THR A 148 -27.38 -52.66 3.86
CA THR A 148 -26.73 -51.69 2.97
C THR A 148 -27.67 -50.54 2.62
N MET A 149 -28.95 -50.82 2.34
CA MET A 149 -29.96 -49.83 2.07
C MET A 149 -30.20 -48.89 3.28
N ALA A 150 -30.30 -49.45 4.50
CA ALA A 150 -30.44 -48.68 5.72
C ALA A 150 -29.19 -47.81 5.97
N GLY A 151 -27.97 -48.32 5.75
CA GLY A 151 -26.73 -47.61 5.81
C GLY A 151 -26.68 -46.47 4.80
N SER A 152 -27.15 -46.69 3.58
CA SER A 152 -27.22 -45.69 2.51
C SER A 152 -28.17 -44.52 2.85
N LEU A 153 -29.36 -44.85 3.43
CA LEU A 153 -30.31 -43.82 3.88
C LEU A 153 -29.71 -42.91 4.95
N ASN A 154 -29.05 -43.51 5.94
CA ASN A 154 -28.39 -42.74 7.00
C ASN A 154 -27.25 -41.87 6.46
N ALA A 155 -26.42 -42.42 5.58
CA ALA A 155 -25.34 -41.68 4.93
C ALA A 155 -25.87 -40.50 4.11
N GLN A 156 -26.94 -40.68 3.33
CA GLN A 156 -27.57 -39.59 2.57
C GLN A 156 -28.21 -38.55 3.47
N ALA A 157 -28.84 -38.90 4.59
CA ALA A 157 -29.37 -37.96 5.55
C ALA A 157 -28.28 -37.06 6.16
N ILE A 158 -27.11 -37.65 6.50
CA ILE A 158 -25.96 -36.90 6.98
C ILE A 158 -25.43 -35.98 5.88
N GLU A 159 -25.29 -36.47 4.65
CA GLU A 159 -24.79 -35.67 3.52
C GLU A 159 -25.72 -34.47 3.21
N ILE A 160 -27.05 -34.65 3.29
CA ILE A 160 -28.03 -33.57 3.15
C ILE A 160 -27.80 -32.48 4.22
N LYS A 161 -27.66 -32.90 5.49
CA LYS A 161 -27.42 -31.99 6.61
C LYS A 161 -26.12 -31.20 6.43
N ASP A 162 -25.05 -31.91 6.08
CA ASP A 162 -23.72 -31.31 5.88
C ASP A 162 -23.70 -30.37 4.67
N THR A 163 -24.36 -30.75 3.57
CA THR A 163 -24.44 -29.93 2.37
C THR A 163 -25.25 -28.65 2.66
N ARG A 164 -26.36 -28.77 3.41
CA ARG A 164 -27.15 -27.62 3.85
C ARG A 164 -26.34 -26.68 4.73
N ALA A 165 -25.62 -27.21 5.72
CA ALA A 165 -24.74 -26.40 6.58
C ALA A 165 -23.68 -25.63 5.76
N LYS A 166 -23.06 -26.30 4.78
CA LYS A 166 -22.11 -25.65 3.86
C LYS A 166 -22.74 -24.55 3.02
N ILE A 167 -23.96 -24.73 2.54
CA ILE A 167 -24.69 -23.70 1.79
C ILE A 167 -24.91 -22.46 2.67
N GLU A 168 -25.35 -22.65 3.91
CA GLU A 168 -25.59 -21.50 4.83
C GLU A 168 -24.27 -20.79 5.19
N GLU A 169 -23.20 -21.52 5.42
CA GLU A 169 -21.87 -20.95 5.65
C GLU A 169 -21.38 -20.12 4.45
N GLU A 170 -21.51 -20.66 3.23
CA GLU A 170 -21.10 -19.95 2.01
C GLU A 170 -21.97 -18.71 1.74
N LYS A 171 -23.28 -18.78 2.01
CA LYS A 171 -24.21 -17.62 1.93
C LYS A 171 -23.80 -16.53 2.91
N ALA A 172 -23.54 -16.88 4.17
CA ALA A 172 -23.09 -15.91 5.18
C ALA A 172 -21.76 -15.27 4.79
N SER A 173 -20.83 -16.05 4.21
CA SER A 173 -19.58 -15.53 3.68
C SER A 173 -19.78 -14.60 2.48
N LEU A 174 -20.70 -14.93 1.58
CA LEU A 174 -21.05 -14.10 0.42
C LEU A 174 -21.64 -12.76 0.84
N GLU A 175 -22.53 -12.76 1.83
CA GLU A 175 -23.14 -11.51 2.32
C GLU A 175 -22.11 -10.55 2.90
N ARG A 176 -21.16 -11.06 3.68
CA ARG A 176 -20.03 -10.25 4.19
C ARG A 176 -19.21 -9.64 3.07
N LEU A 177 -18.91 -10.40 2.01
CA LEU A 177 -18.17 -9.88 0.85
C LEU A 177 -18.95 -8.81 0.09
N ARG A 178 -20.27 -8.96 -0.02
CA ARG A 178 -21.15 -7.97 -0.65
C ARG A 178 -21.21 -6.67 0.16
N GLU A 179 -21.29 -6.78 1.47
CA GLU A 179 -21.25 -5.63 2.39
C GLU A 179 -19.89 -4.90 2.28
N GLU A 180 -18.79 -5.62 2.34
CA GLU A 180 -17.44 -5.06 2.19
C GLU A 180 -17.29 -4.33 0.83
N ALA A 181 -17.72 -4.95 -0.26
CA ALA A 181 -17.71 -4.33 -1.58
C ALA A 181 -18.61 -3.09 -1.66
N GLY A 182 -19.77 -3.11 -0.99
CA GLY A 182 -20.69 -1.98 -0.90
C GLY A 182 -20.07 -0.77 -0.22
N VAL A 183 -19.45 -0.97 0.96
CA VAL A 183 -18.73 0.07 1.70
C VAL A 183 -17.60 0.65 0.85
N LEU A 184 -16.79 -0.20 0.22
CA LEU A 184 -15.66 0.26 -0.59
C LEU A 184 -16.12 1.06 -1.83
N ARG A 185 -17.22 0.65 -2.49
CA ARG A 185 -17.83 1.41 -3.60
C ARG A 185 -18.34 2.78 -3.15
N SER A 186 -18.99 2.85 -1.99
CA SER A 186 -19.46 4.11 -1.40
C SER A 186 -18.29 5.05 -1.10
N THR A 187 -17.22 4.54 -0.48
CA THR A 187 -16.00 5.30 -0.19
C THR A 187 -15.36 5.82 -1.48
N ARG A 188 -15.25 4.98 -2.52
CA ARG A 188 -14.72 5.39 -3.84
C ARG A 188 -15.53 6.52 -4.46
N LEU A 189 -16.86 6.46 -4.39
CA LEU A 189 -17.72 7.53 -4.90
C LEU A 189 -17.50 8.84 -4.14
N GLY A 190 -17.32 8.78 -2.82
CA GLY A 190 -16.93 9.94 -2.01
C GLY A 190 -15.59 10.55 -2.45
N GLU A 191 -14.58 9.71 -2.69
CA GLU A 191 -13.26 10.16 -3.16
C GLU A 191 -13.31 10.75 -4.57
N LEU A 192 -14.14 10.23 -5.48
CA LEU A 192 -14.35 10.82 -6.81
C LEU A 192 -14.96 12.23 -6.74
N LYS A 193 -15.94 12.46 -5.85
CA LYS A 193 -16.52 13.80 -5.63
C LYS A 193 -15.46 14.78 -5.10
N LYS A 194 -14.64 14.35 -4.14
CA LYS A 194 -13.54 15.16 -3.60
C LYS A 194 -12.48 15.45 -4.68
N LEU A 195 -12.17 14.47 -5.53
CA LEU A 195 -11.25 14.63 -6.66
C LEU A 195 -11.74 15.71 -7.63
N GLN A 196 -13.02 15.69 -7.98
CA GLN A 196 -13.62 16.71 -8.85
C GLN A 196 -13.56 18.10 -8.22
N ALA A 197 -13.80 18.24 -6.91
CA ALA A 197 -13.65 19.49 -6.19
C ALA A 197 -12.20 20.01 -6.22
N ASP A 198 -11.23 19.14 -5.98
CA ASP A 198 -9.81 19.47 -6.03
C ASP A 198 -9.36 19.89 -7.45
N GLU A 199 -9.86 19.24 -8.50
CA GLU A 199 -9.60 19.63 -9.90
C GLU A 199 -10.19 21.02 -10.22
N THR A 200 -11.40 21.32 -9.74
CA THR A 200 -12.01 22.65 -9.89
C THR A 200 -11.18 23.71 -9.18
N GLN A 201 -10.76 23.44 -7.93
CA GLN A 201 -9.88 24.34 -7.18
C GLN A 201 -8.54 24.57 -7.89
N SER A 202 -7.95 23.52 -8.45
CA SER A 202 -6.72 23.61 -9.24
C SER A 202 -6.90 24.53 -10.46
N ALA A 203 -8.03 24.42 -11.17
CA ALA A 203 -8.34 25.27 -12.32
C ALA A 203 -8.48 26.74 -11.91
N GLN A 204 -9.15 27.02 -10.79
CA GLN A 204 -9.27 28.38 -10.26
C GLN A 204 -7.91 28.98 -9.87
N LEU A 205 -7.04 28.20 -9.23
CA LEU A 205 -5.68 28.62 -8.89
C LEU A 205 -4.85 28.92 -10.15
N VAL A 206 -4.97 28.13 -11.19
CA VAL A 206 -4.33 28.39 -12.50
C VAL A 206 -4.83 29.70 -13.10
N ALA A 207 -6.13 29.96 -13.06
CA ALA A 207 -6.72 31.19 -13.59
C ALA A 207 -6.22 32.44 -12.82
N SER A 208 -6.11 32.34 -11.49
CA SER A 208 -5.58 33.44 -10.66
C SER A 208 -4.10 33.72 -10.94
N LEU A 209 -3.28 32.69 -11.07
CA LEU A 209 -1.84 32.81 -11.36
C LEU A 209 -1.57 33.40 -12.74
N ASN A 210 -2.41 33.15 -13.73
CA ASN A 210 -2.27 33.72 -15.05
C ASN A 210 -2.41 35.27 -15.06
N LYS A 211 -3.10 35.83 -14.07
CA LYS A 211 -3.25 37.28 -13.93
C LYS A 211 -2.00 37.99 -13.33
N ASP A 212 -1.13 37.22 -12.62
CA ASP A 212 -0.01 37.78 -11.84
C ASP A 212 1.39 37.44 -12.40
N LYS A 213 1.53 37.33 -13.72
CA LYS A 213 2.77 36.90 -14.41
C LYS A 213 4.02 37.71 -13.99
N ALA A 214 3.91 39.00 -13.84
CA ALA A 214 5.06 39.88 -13.49
C ALA A 214 5.58 39.63 -12.06
N ARG A 215 4.67 39.45 -11.10
CA ARG A 215 5.00 39.09 -9.71
C ARG A 215 5.72 37.75 -9.65
N TYR A 216 5.23 36.77 -10.41
CA TYR A 216 5.82 35.44 -10.47
C TYR A 216 7.26 35.44 -10.99
N GLN A 217 7.59 36.25 -12.03
CA GLN A 217 8.96 36.37 -12.55
C GLN A 217 9.94 36.84 -11.48
N LYS A 218 9.51 37.80 -10.62
CA LYS A 218 10.32 38.28 -9.50
C LYS A 218 10.56 37.18 -8.44
N GLU A 219 9.54 36.43 -8.09
CA GLU A 219 9.64 35.30 -7.14
C GLU A 219 10.56 34.18 -7.70
N LEU A 220 10.47 33.87 -9.00
CA LEU A 220 11.32 32.91 -9.69
C LEU A 220 12.79 33.30 -9.64
N ALA A 221 13.10 34.57 -9.89
CA ALA A 221 14.46 35.10 -9.83
C ALA A 221 15.05 34.95 -8.41
N ALA A 222 14.27 35.28 -7.37
CA ALA A 222 14.67 35.09 -5.99
C ALA A 222 14.93 33.62 -5.65
N LYS A 223 14.07 32.73 -6.12
CA LYS A 223 14.21 31.28 -5.90
C LYS A 223 15.44 30.70 -6.61
N LYS A 224 15.73 31.14 -7.86
CA LYS A 224 16.96 30.77 -8.57
C LYS A 224 18.21 31.16 -7.79
N LYS A 225 18.23 32.37 -7.18
CA LYS A 225 19.34 32.85 -6.34
C LYS A 225 19.53 31.98 -5.08
N GLN A 226 18.43 31.58 -4.43
CA GLN A 226 18.50 30.71 -3.24
C GLN A 226 19.05 29.33 -3.57
N VAL A 227 18.58 28.68 -4.66
CA VAL A 227 19.08 27.36 -5.09
C VAL A 227 20.55 27.43 -5.49
N ALA A 228 20.98 28.52 -6.16
CA ALA A 228 22.39 28.71 -6.49
C ALA A 228 23.27 28.86 -5.23
N ALA A 229 22.80 29.60 -4.22
CA ALA A 229 23.49 29.74 -2.94
C ALA A 229 23.61 28.38 -2.20
N LEU A 230 22.51 27.60 -2.15
CA LEU A 230 22.52 26.23 -1.58
C LEU A 230 23.56 25.36 -2.26
N LYS A 231 23.54 25.31 -3.59
CA LYS A 231 24.49 24.52 -4.38
C LYS A 231 25.94 24.94 -4.14
N ALA A 232 26.21 26.23 -4.10
CA ALA A 232 27.55 26.77 -3.85
C ALA A 232 28.04 26.38 -2.45
N GLU A 233 27.19 26.46 -1.44
CA GLU A 233 27.56 26.10 -0.07
C GLU A 233 27.78 24.60 0.07
N MET A 234 26.92 23.79 -0.56
CA MET A 234 27.08 22.32 -0.62
C MET A 234 28.43 21.93 -1.26
N HIS A 235 28.80 22.54 -2.40
CA HIS A 235 30.09 22.27 -3.03
C HIS A 235 31.30 22.65 -2.14
N LYS A 236 31.21 23.73 -1.38
CA LYS A 236 32.26 24.13 -0.42
C LYS A 236 32.41 23.07 0.69
N MET A 237 31.27 22.63 1.25
CA MET A 237 31.28 21.64 2.34
C MET A 237 31.81 20.29 1.89
N VAL A 238 31.35 19.78 0.74
CA VAL A 238 31.86 18.52 0.16
C VAL A 238 33.37 18.64 -0.17
N LYS A 239 33.81 19.72 -0.76
CA LYS A 239 35.25 19.95 -1.04
C LYS A 239 36.06 19.91 0.25
N LYS A 240 35.59 20.50 1.35
CA LYS A 240 36.28 20.49 2.65
C LYS A 240 36.31 19.08 3.25
N SER A 241 35.23 18.30 3.10
CA SER A 241 35.19 16.92 3.60
C SER A 241 36.03 15.94 2.77
N THR A 242 36.04 16.11 1.44
CA THR A 242 36.82 15.24 0.54
C THR A 242 38.32 15.56 0.48
N SER A 243 38.75 16.70 1.03
CA SER A 243 40.18 17.06 1.12
C SER A 243 40.94 16.28 2.21
N LYS A 244 40.26 15.58 3.10
CA LYS A 244 40.88 14.68 4.07
C LYS A 244 41.15 13.32 3.45
N PRO A 245 42.30 12.65 3.74
CA PRO A 245 42.56 11.30 3.25
C PRO A 245 41.44 10.34 3.75
N LYS A 246 40.96 9.48 2.87
CA LYS A 246 39.98 8.44 3.22
C LYS A 246 40.58 7.46 4.20
N THR A 247 39.86 7.11 5.25
CA THR A 247 40.25 6.05 6.18
C THR A 247 39.68 4.71 5.71
N ALA A 248 40.22 3.58 6.23
CA ALA A 248 39.66 2.25 5.94
C ALA A 248 38.19 2.12 6.39
N VAL A 249 37.76 2.90 7.39
CA VAL A 249 36.36 3.00 7.85
C VAL A 249 35.48 3.70 6.82
N ASP A 250 36.01 4.73 6.14
CA ASP A 250 35.28 5.44 5.08
C ASP A 250 35.08 4.55 3.86
N GLU A 251 36.04 3.72 3.49
CA GLU A 251 35.91 2.78 2.36
C GLU A 251 34.88 1.66 2.65
N LYS A 252 34.81 1.20 3.88
CA LYS A 252 33.78 0.23 4.31
C LYS A 252 32.39 0.85 4.24
N LEU A 253 32.21 2.04 4.79
CA LEU A 253 30.94 2.80 4.74
C LEU A 253 30.51 3.09 3.29
N ASP A 254 31.43 3.41 2.39
CA ASP A 254 31.14 3.59 0.96
C ASP A 254 30.48 2.36 0.35
N LYS A 255 31.06 1.19 0.54
CA LYS A 255 30.54 -0.07 0.00
C LYS A 255 29.19 -0.44 0.61
N GLU A 256 29.07 -0.26 1.92
CA GLU A 256 27.82 -0.54 2.65
C GLU A 256 26.70 0.42 2.23
N PHE A 257 26.99 1.73 2.09
CA PHE A 257 26.02 2.70 1.60
C PHE A 257 25.56 2.37 0.19
N ALA A 258 26.48 2.12 -0.74
CA ALA A 258 26.17 1.77 -2.12
C ALA A 258 25.32 0.49 -2.24
N SER A 259 25.59 -0.53 -1.41
CA SER A 259 24.83 -1.79 -1.40
C SER A 259 23.40 -1.66 -0.88
N ASN A 260 23.09 -0.53 -0.22
CA ASN A 260 21.77 -0.20 0.29
C ASN A 260 20.93 0.68 -0.67
N MET A 261 21.35 0.85 -1.91
CA MET A 261 20.56 1.52 -2.94
C MET A 261 19.17 0.87 -3.07
N GLY A 262 18.10 1.67 -3.01
CA GLY A 262 16.71 1.21 -3.02
C GLY A 262 16.21 0.55 -1.73
N LYS A 263 17.01 0.62 -0.64
CA LYS A 263 16.67 0.03 0.67
C LYS A 263 16.74 1.02 1.83
N LEU A 264 17.30 2.21 1.60
CA LEU A 264 17.43 3.23 2.64
C LEU A 264 16.06 3.71 3.12
N PRO A 265 15.85 3.91 4.43
CA PRO A 265 14.61 4.44 4.95
C PRO A 265 14.43 5.92 4.54
N TRP A 266 13.20 6.36 4.37
CA TRP A 266 12.89 7.77 4.19
C TRP A 266 13.29 8.59 5.43
N PRO A 267 13.85 9.81 5.25
CA PRO A 267 14.25 10.65 6.38
C PRO A 267 13.06 11.17 7.19
N ALA A 268 11.89 11.22 6.59
CA ALA A 268 10.61 11.53 7.22
C ALA A 268 9.47 10.97 6.36
N ASP A 269 8.32 10.69 6.98
CA ASP A 269 7.14 10.14 6.30
C ASP A 269 6.25 11.27 5.80
N GLY A 270 6.16 11.40 4.48
CA GLY A 270 5.35 12.41 3.81
C GLY A 270 5.43 12.33 2.29
N PRO A 271 4.48 12.99 1.58
CA PRO A 271 4.48 13.00 0.12
C PRO A 271 5.62 13.86 -0.45
N VAL A 272 6.31 13.33 -1.47
CA VAL A 272 7.26 14.11 -2.26
C VAL A 272 6.48 15.11 -3.12
N VAL A 273 6.69 16.40 -2.88
CA VAL A 273 6.02 17.50 -3.61
C VAL A 273 6.89 18.12 -4.69
N ASP A 274 8.21 17.92 -4.62
CA ASP A 274 9.18 18.26 -5.64
C ASP A 274 10.20 17.14 -5.78
N SER A 275 10.22 16.49 -6.92
CA SER A 275 11.17 15.42 -7.25
C SER A 275 12.53 16.00 -7.68
N PHE A 276 13.52 15.13 -7.82
CA PHE A 276 14.85 15.48 -8.32
C PHE A 276 14.80 15.88 -9.79
N GLY A 277 15.65 16.85 -10.17
CA GLY A 277 15.92 17.16 -11.58
C GLY A 277 15.31 18.45 -12.11
N LYS A 278 15.09 18.47 -13.42
CA LYS A 278 14.51 19.61 -14.14
C LYS A 278 13.01 19.64 -13.99
N HIS A 279 12.47 20.81 -13.68
CA HIS A 279 11.05 21.05 -13.56
C HIS A 279 10.62 22.26 -14.38
N TYR A 280 9.41 22.20 -14.89
CA TYR A 280 8.78 23.35 -15.54
C TYR A 280 7.67 23.91 -14.66
N HIS A 281 7.45 25.22 -14.80
CA HIS A 281 6.40 25.86 -14.05
C HIS A 281 5.03 25.25 -14.39
N PRO A 282 4.22 24.88 -13.39
CA PRO A 282 2.96 24.17 -13.60
C PRO A 282 1.93 24.92 -14.46
N VAL A 283 1.99 26.24 -14.51
CA VAL A 283 1.12 27.10 -15.33
C VAL A 283 1.84 27.57 -16.59
N TYR A 284 3.04 28.10 -16.45
CA TYR A 284 3.86 28.60 -17.56
C TYR A 284 4.79 27.49 -18.04
N LYS A 285 4.29 26.59 -18.87
CA LYS A 285 4.99 25.36 -19.30
C LYS A 285 6.37 25.60 -19.94
N ASN A 286 6.60 26.80 -20.47
CA ASN A 286 7.87 27.19 -21.09
C ASN A 286 8.88 27.81 -20.10
N VAL A 287 8.52 27.97 -18.81
CA VAL A 287 9.40 28.53 -17.80
C VAL A 287 10.04 27.40 -17.02
N GLU A 288 11.35 27.21 -17.25
CA GLU A 288 12.17 26.24 -16.50
C GLU A 288 12.42 26.75 -15.09
N MET A 289 12.08 25.91 -14.12
CA MET A 289 12.34 26.12 -12.70
C MET A 289 13.81 25.84 -12.38
N PRO A 290 14.35 26.31 -11.25
CA PRO A 290 15.67 25.90 -10.81
C PRO A 290 15.76 24.37 -10.69
N PHE A 291 16.90 23.81 -11.13
CA PHE A 291 17.16 22.38 -10.97
C PHE A 291 17.09 21.97 -9.49
N ASN A 292 16.33 20.94 -9.16
CA ASN A 292 16.25 20.41 -7.82
C ASN A 292 17.31 19.30 -7.64
N ASN A 293 18.32 19.54 -6.79
CA ASN A 293 19.38 18.56 -6.53
C ASN A 293 18.93 17.44 -5.57
N GLY A 294 17.70 17.47 -5.08
CA GLY A 294 17.15 16.51 -4.14
C GLY A 294 15.64 16.35 -4.29
N VAL A 295 14.98 16.07 -3.20
CA VAL A 295 13.52 15.99 -3.09
C VAL A 295 13.00 16.92 -2.00
N ASN A 296 11.80 17.48 -2.19
CA ASN A 296 11.07 18.16 -1.14
C ASN A 296 9.93 17.26 -0.65
N ILE A 297 9.93 16.96 0.65
CA ILE A 297 8.94 16.12 1.31
C ILE A 297 8.03 17.04 2.14
N ALA A 298 6.73 17.04 1.83
CA ALA A 298 5.75 17.79 2.62
C ALA A 298 5.50 17.08 3.94
N LEU A 299 5.57 17.81 5.04
CA LEU A 299 5.49 17.26 6.40
C LEU A 299 4.53 18.10 7.26
N SER A 300 4.10 17.52 8.37
CA SER A 300 3.44 18.27 9.45
C SER A 300 4.48 19.07 10.25
N LYS A 301 4.03 20.15 10.86
CA LYS A 301 4.90 20.96 11.72
C LYS A 301 5.56 20.11 12.80
N ASP A 302 6.80 20.43 13.15
CA ASP A 302 7.60 19.76 14.17
C ASP A 302 7.88 18.26 13.91
N THR A 303 7.67 17.76 12.69
CA THR A 303 8.01 16.37 12.32
C THR A 303 9.50 16.14 12.52
N ALA A 304 9.84 15.04 13.17
CA ALA A 304 11.23 14.60 13.39
C ALA A 304 11.85 14.13 12.07
N VAL A 305 13.07 14.58 11.80
CA VAL A 305 13.88 14.20 10.64
C VAL A 305 14.98 13.27 11.09
N LYS A 306 15.11 12.12 10.42
CA LYS A 306 15.99 11.01 10.79
C LYS A 306 17.10 10.80 9.78
N ALA A 307 18.27 10.34 10.24
CA ALA A 307 19.34 9.91 9.36
C ALA A 307 18.93 8.66 8.56
N VAL A 308 19.12 8.69 7.25
CA VAL A 308 18.79 7.57 6.36
C VAL A 308 19.79 6.42 6.47
N PHE A 309 21.01 6.70 6.90
CA PHE A 309 22.06 5.74 7.11
C PHE A 309 23.03 6.20 8.21
N GLU A 310 23.81 5.28 8.75
CA GLU A 310 24.87 5.61 9.71
C GLU A 310 25.98 6.43 9.07
N GLY A 311 26.61 7.31 9.84
CA GLY A 311 27.67 8.17 9.34
C GLY A 311 28.18 9.17 10.37
N THR A 312 28.89 10.17 9.90
CA THR A 312 29.41 11.26 10.73
C THR A 312 28.86 12.59 10.25
N VAL A 313 28.32 13.41 11.16
CA VAL A 313 27.88 14.77 10.85
C VAL A 313 29.10 15.58 10.42
N SER A 314 29.19 15.88 9.13
CA SER A 314 30.30 16.67 8.58
C SER A 314 30.15 18.14 8.90
N ASN A 315 28.92 18.68 8.83
CA ASN A 315 28.66 20.09 9.09
C ASN A 315 27.21 20.36 9.49
N VAL A 316 27.01 21.45 10.24
CA VAL A 316 25.69 22.04 10.52
C VAL A 316 25.78 23.51 10.15
N VAL A 317 24.92 23.95 9.22
CA VAL A 317 24.98 25.32 8.67
C VAL A 317 23.59 25.92 8.56
N VAL A 318 23.53 27.25 8.56
CA VAL A 318 22.30 28.02 8.27
C VAL A 318 22.44 28.62 6.87
N ILE A 319 21.49 28.28 5.98
CA ILE A 319 21.49 28.77 4.59
C ILE A 319 20.25 29.62 4.35
N PRO A 320 20.39 30.84 3.81
CA PRO A 320 19.25 31.71 3.53
C PRO A 320 18.19 31.03 2.65
N GLY A 321 16.95 30.95 3.14
CA GLY A 321 15.84 30.27 2.44
C GLY A 321 15.74 28.76 2.69
N TYR A 322 16.73 28.15 3.36
CA TYR A 322 16.73 26.74 3.74
C TYR A 322 16.90 26.51 5.25
N ASN A 323 17.07 27.61 6.03
CA ASN A 323 17.27 27.58 7.46
C ASN A 323 18.40 26.63 7.89
N GLN A 324 18.24 25.88 9.00
CA GLN A 324 19.27 24.95 9.46
C GLN A 324 19.36 23.72 8.56
N CYS A 325 20.58 23.36 8.23
CA CYS A 325 20.90 22.22 7.37
C CYS A 325 21.96 21.34 8.03
N VAL A 326 21.80 20.02 7.96
CA VAL A 326 22.76 19.04 8.46
C VAL A 326 23.33 18.25 7.29
N LEU A 327 24.65 18.18 7.19
CA LEU A 327 25.36 17.34 6.25
C LEU A 327 25.93 16.13 6.98
N VAL A 328 25.53 14.93 6.58
CA VAL A 328 26.06 13.67 7.09
C VAL A 328 26.92 13.01 6.02
N GLN A 329 28.09 12.57 6.40
CA GLN A 329 29.05 11.86 5.54
C GLN A 329 28.98 10.36 5.80
N HIS A 330 28.91 9.58 4.72
CA HIS A 330 28.85 8.12 4.70
C HIS A 330 29.97 7.58 3.80
N GLY A 331 31.24 7.86 4.17
CA GLY A 331 32.38 7.63 3.30
C GLY A 331 32.47 8.65 2.17
N GLY A 332 32.32 8.23 0.92
CA GLY A 332 32.27 9.12 -0.26
C GLY A 332 30.88 9.62 -0.60
N TYR A 333 29.85 9.13 0.08
CA TYR A 333 28.47 9.61 -0.06
C TYR A 333 28.13 10.65 1.01
N PHE A 334 27.21 11.56 0.65
CA PHE A 334 26.75 12.60 1.55
C PHE A 334 25.23 12.70 1.48
N THR A 335 24.59 12.86 2.64
CA THR A 335 23.16 13.19 2.73
C THR A 335 22.99 14.54 3.39
N PHE A 336 22.09 15.37 2.82
CA PHE A 336 21.88 16.74 3.22
C PHE A 336 20.43 16.97 3.58
N TYR A 337 20.18 17.41 4.81
CA TYR A 337 18.88 17.58 5.42
C TYR A 337 18.69 19.08 5.70
N CYS A 338 17.84 19.76 4.96
CA CYS A 338 17.61 21.19 5.08
C CYS A 338 16.18 21.55 5.47
N LYS A 339 15.98 22.81 5.83
CA LYS A 339 14.73 23.37 6.33
C LYS A 339 14.36 22.83 7.73
N LEU A 340 15.36 22.75 8.61
CA LEU A 340 15.17 22.34 9.99
C LEU A 340 14.99 23.58 10.89
N ALA A 341 14.02 23.53 11.81
CA ALA A 341 13.81 24.50 12.87
C ALA A 341 14.81 24.33 14.01
N SER A 342 15.10 23.08 14.34
CA SER A 342 16.06 22.70 15.37
C SER A 342 16.90 21.52 14.93
N VAL A 343 18.14 21.48 15.39
CA VAL A 343 19.11 20.41 15.11
C VAL A 343 19.61 19.87 16.45
N ASN A 344 19.59 18.53 16.58
CA ASN A 344 19.96 17.81 17.79
C ASN A 344 21.40 17.24 17.74
N VAL A 345 22.14 17.56 16.69
CA VAL A 345 23.48 17.04 16.42
C VAL A 345 24.44 18.18 16.08
N LYS A 346 25.73 17.97 16.24
CA LYS A 346 26.80 18.91 15.92
C LYS A 346 27.84 18.26 15.01
N ALA A 347 28.63 19.09 14.33
CA ALA A 347 29.73 18.60 13.49
C ALA A 347 30.68 17.70 14.30
N GLY A 348 31.00 16.53 13.73
CA GLY A 348 31.81 15.49 14.37
C GLY A 348 31.00 14.37 15.04
N ASP A 349 29.72 14.55 15.30
CA ASP A 349 28.88 13.51 15.93
C ASP A 349 28.70 12.31 14.99
N LYS A 350 28.80 11.10 15.53
CA LYS A 350 28.43 9.87 14.84
C LYS A 350 26.93 9.65 15.00
N VAL A 351 26.26 9.37 13.88
CA VAL A 351 24.82 9.11 13.85
C VAL A 351 24.55 7.70 13.33
N LYS A 352 23.49 7.08 13.86
CA LYS A 352 23.00 5.77 13.43
C LYS A 352 21.83 5.94 12.46
N THR A 353 21.57 4.93 11.63
CA THR A 353 20.35 4.87 10.81
C THR A 353 19.11 5.03 11.68
N GLY A 354 18.18 5.91 11.29
CA GLY A 354 16.96 6.22 12.03
C GLY A 354 17.12 7.19 13.21
N GLN A 355 18.34 7.62 13.53
CA GLN A 355 18.58 8.62 14.60
C GLN A 355 17.99 9.97 14.21
N VAL A 356 17.32 10.65 15.14
CA VAL A 356 16.74 11.98 14.93
C VAL A 356 17.84 13.02 14.86
N LEU A 357 17.91 13.73 13.72
CA LEU A 357 18.85 14.81 13.46
C LEU A 357 18.30 16.17 13.88
N GLY A 358 16.97 16.36 13.81
CA GLY A 358 16.31 17.60 14.10
C GLY A 358 14.82 17.55 13.82
N ARG A 359 14.17 18.72 13.76
CA ARG A 359 12.75 18.87 13.44
C ARG A 359 12.57 19.83 12.28
N VAL A 360 11.59 19.53 11.42
CA VAL A 360 11.29 20.36 10.24
C VAL A 360 10.75 21.72 10.63
N ASP A 361 11.10 22.75 9.83
CA ASP A 361 10.61 24.13 9.96
C ASP A 361 9.47 24.44 8.98
N THR A 362 8.73 25.49 9.28
CA THR A 362 7.75 26.11 8.38
C THR A 362 8.34 27.41 7.81
N ILE A 363 8.86 27.36 6.60
CA ILE A 363 9.47 28.50 5.93
C ILE A 363 8.51 29.04 4.88
N ALA A 364 8.15 30.32 4.97
CA ALA A 364 7.23 31.00 4.06
C ALA A 364 5.86 30.29 3.90
N GLY A 365 5.41 29.58 4.95
CA GLY A 365 4.17 28.83 4.95
C GLY A 365 4.30 27.41 4.40
N GLU A 366 5.48 26.97 3.99
CA GLU A 366 5.77 25.62 3.52
C GLU A 366 6.47 24.81 4.63
N THR A 367 5.83 23.75 5.11
CA THR A 367 6.47 22.79 6.03
C THR A 367 6.99 21.63 5.21
N GLN A 368 8.27 21.66 4.88
CA GLN A 368 8.89 20.70 3.98
C GLN A 368 10.31 20.41 4.41
N LEU A 369 10.71 19.14 4.36
CA LEU A 369 12.12 18.75 4.37
C LEU A 369 12.66 18.85 2.94
N HIS A 370 13.80 19.50 2.74
CA HIS A 370 14.59 19.39 1.53
C HIS A 370 15.73 18.39 1.80
N PHE A 371 15.73 17.29 1.06
CA PHE A 371 16.69 16.20 1.23
C PHE A 371 17.46 15.98 -0.07
N GLU A 372 18.78 15.99 0.03
CA GLU A 372 19.67 15.71 -1.09
C GLU A 372 20.59 14.52 -0.75
N LEU A 373 20.95 13.73 -1.77
CA LEU A 373 21.94 12.67 -1.72
C LEU A 373 23.01 12.94 -2.77
N TRP A 374 24.27 12.85 -2.36
CA TRP A 374 25.41 13.16 -3.21
C TRP A 374 26.41 12.01 -3.20
N GLU A 375 26.95 11.71 -4.36
CA GLU A 375 28.12 10.86 -4.54
C GLU A 375 29.30 11.75 -4.90
N GLY A 376 30.20 11.96 -3.96
CA GLY A 376 31.24 12.97 -4.09
C GLY A 376 30.64 14.36 -4.39
N LYS A 377 30.87 14.88 -5.61
CA LYS A 377 30.36 16.20 -6.05
C LYS A 377 29.10 16.14 -6.89
N ASN A 378 28.57 14.94 -7.16
CA ASN A 378 27.44 14.75 -8.05
C ASN A 378 26.17 14.47 -7.25
N PRO A 379 25.11 15.27 -7.41
CA PRO A 379 23.83 14.98 -6.79
C PRO A 379 23.20 13.75 -7.45
N GLN A 380 22.66 12.86 -6.64
CA GLN A 380 21.96 11.65 -7.05
C GLN A 380 20.46 11.81 -6.82
N ASN A 381 19.63 11.12 -7.61
CA ASN A 381 18.19 11.13 -7.36
C ASN A 381 17.85 10.31 -6.10
N PRO A 382 17.38 10.94 -5.00
CA PRO A 382 17.10 10.23 -3.75
C PRO A 382 16.00 9.18 -3.89
N GLU A 383 15.07 9.33 -4.82
CA GLU A 383 13.94 8.40 -5.01
C GLU A 383 14.39 7.00 -5.46
N PHE A 384 15.61 6.87 -6.01
CA PHE A 384 16.19 5.57 -6.35
C PHE A 384 16.89 4.87 -5.17
N TRP A 385 17.17 5.61 -4.10
CA TRP A 385 17.89 5.11 -2.93
C TRP A 385 16.96 4.77 -1.76
N LEU A 386 15.82 5.46 -1.68
CA LEU A 386 14.88 5.39 -0.57
C LEU A 386 13.74 4.39 -0.83
N LYS A 387 13.30 3.70 0.23
CA LYS A 387 12.24 2.70 0.16
C LYS A 387 11.16 2.95 1.22
#